data_4f39fc72c75b3527e8ad0701d4ce6d3f
#
_entry.id   4f39fc72c75b3527e8ad0701d4ce6d3f
#
_cell.length_a   1.000
_cell.length_b   1.000
_cell.length_c   1.000
_cell.angle_alpha   90.00
_cell.angle_beta   90.00
_cell.angle_gamma   90.00
#
_symmetry.space_group_name_H-M   'P 1'
#
loop_
_entity.id
_entity.type
_entity.pdbx_description
1 polymer ?
#
loop_
_entity_poly.entity_id
_entity_poly.type
_entity_poly.pdbx_seq_one_letter_code
_entity_poly.pdbx_strand_id
1 'polypeptide(L)'
;MRAYLAPCGLGLGHVRRCEILLKRMREHKPVEGFFATYGEGFSYIKKAGLRALRVRDFKIAMKPNGEVDVERTLRELGYGLKFVGLVGKQLAQDVRYMSAIGPDIVISDTRAVAVMAAKLLSLPCVCIVHQIRIYIPRKRRMLRVSRLAEAGLVATLGPIWLMADAVFVPDFPEPYTISLMNLRLPSFFDGRFKLVGPMLEKRPEELPSQEELKERLGVEPEEPLIFMPITGMKWEKPFFVKKMVPILSKLAEKEGLKVIVSFGRPDRGEEVAFEKGGLRALYWVKDFYACLKACDVLITRGGHGAILEAMSYGKPMLLVPPPSHTEKMLNSLRAKEVGVAKVLLQHELAVKTVGKALRALLEETSYKRAVGESMRIASELDAAGVVAREAVKLASG
;
A
#
# COMPACT_ATOMS: atom_id res chain seq x y z
N MET A 1 -1.26 -4.34 -28.01
CA MET A 1 -0.45 -3.35 -27.26
C MET A 1 0.40 -4.09 -26.24
N ARG A 2 1.67 -3.71 -26.10
CA ARG A 2 2.59 -4.25 -25.09
C ARG A 2 2.82 -3.20 -24.01
N ALA A 3 2.58 -3.55 -22.75
CA ALA A 3 2.80 -2.68 -21.61
C ALA A 3 3.94 -3.19 -20.74
N TYR A 4 4.93 -2.35 -20.49
CA TYR A 4 6.01 -2.62 -19.56
C TYR A 4 5.65 -2.05 -18.19
N LEU A 5 5.35 -2.91 -17.23
CA LEU A 5 4.89 -2.55 -15.89
C LEU A 5 6.06 -2.68 -14.91
N ALA A 6 6.45 -1.58 -14.30
CA ALA A 6 7.62 -1.49 -13.42
C ALA A 6 7.23 -1.12 -11.98
N PRO A 7 6.55 -2.01 -11.22
CA PRO A 7 6.26 -1.75 -9.82
C PRO A 7 7.48 -1.91 -8.92
N CYS A 8 7.52 -1.13 -7.83
CA CYS A 8 8.44 -1.34 -6.74
C CYS A 8 8.20 -2.73 -6.11
N GLY A 9 9.26 -3.51 -5.89
CA GLY A 9 9.17 -4.89 -5.38
C GLY A 9 9.11 -5.01 -3.86
N LEU A 10 9.07 -3.88 -3.13
CA LEU A 10 8.96 -3.86 -1.66
C LEU A 10 7.50 -3.94 -1.24
N GLY A 11 7.08 -5.12 -0.81
CA GLY A 11 5.68 -5.43 -0.53
C GLY A 11 4.84 -5.63 -1.80
N LEU A 12 3.53 -5.87 -1.63
CA LEU A 12 2.65 -6.24 -2.73
C LEU A 12 1.77 -5.08 -3.25
N GLY A 13 1.68 -3.95 -2.55
CA GLY A 13 0.78 -2.85 -2.90
C GLY A 13 1.03 -2.29 -4.30
N HIS A 14 2.29 -2.06 -4.67
CA HIS A 14 2.68 -1.54 -5.98
C HIS A 14 2.37 -2.53 -7.11
N VAL A 15 2.66 -3.80 -6.87
CA VAL A 15 2.40 -4.87 -7.85
C VAL A 15 0.91 -5.02 -8.10
N ARG A 16 0.10 -5.05 -7.05
CA ARG A 16 -1.38 -5.15 -7.17
C ARG A 16 -1.96 -3.96 -7.92
N ARG A 17 -1.47 -2.73 -7.66
CA ARG A 17 -1.90 -1.57 -8.46
C ARG A 17 -1.60 -1.72 -9.94
N CYS A 18 -0.42 -2.22 -10.30
CA CYS A 18 -0.08 -2.50 -11.70
C CYS A 18 -0.96 -3.62 -12.31
N GLU A 19 -1.36 -4.63 -11.52
CA GLU A 19 -2.31 -5.66 -11.99
C GLU A 19 -3.71 -5.09 -12.23
N ILE A 20 -4.22 -4.29 -11.28
CA ILE A 20 -5.50 -3.58 -11.42
C ILE A 20 -5.48 -2.75 -12.71
N LEU A 21 -4.41 -1.98 -12.91
CA LEU A 21 -4.28 -1.13 -14.07
C LEU A 21 -4.22 -1.94 -15.38
N LEU A 22 -3.44 -3.04 -15.42
CA LEU A 22 -3.38 -3.91 -16.59
C LEU A 22 -4.76 -4.51 -16.92
N LYS A 23 -5.52 -4.91 -15.90
CA LYS A 23 -6.89 -5.41 -16.06
C LYS A 23 -7.79 -4.33 -16.67
N ARG A 24 -7.74 -3.11 -16.15
CA ARG A 24 -8.54 -1.97 -16.67
C ARG A 24 -8.12 -1.56 -18.09
N MET A 25 -6.84 -1.61 -18.43
CA MET A 25 -6.37 -1.35 -19.80
C MET A 25 -6.90 -2.39 -20.78
N ARG A 26 -7.04 -3.65 -20.36
CA ARG A 26 -7.60 -4.74 -21.19
C ARG A 26 -9.08 -4.59 -21.49
N GLU A 27 -9.81 -3.79 -20.73
CA GLU A 27 -11.21 -3.44 -21.05
C GLU A 27 -11.31 -2.50 -22.26
N HIS A 28 -10.24 -1.76 -22.56
CA HIS A 28 -10.21 -0.84 -23.71
C HIS A 28 -9.63 -1.46 -24.97
N LYS A 29 -8.57 -2.29 -24.85
CA LYS A 29 -7.98 -3.03 -25.97
C LYS A 29 -7.11 -4.21 -25.48
N PRO A 30 -6.82 -5.21 -26.34
CA PRO A 30 -5.92 -6.30 -25.96
C PRO A 30 -4.54 -5.79 -25.54
N VAL A 31 -4.11 -6.11 -24.30
CA VAL A 31 -2.82 -5.68 -23.73
C VAL A 31 -2.05 -6.87 -23.20
N GLU A 32 -0.81 -7.00 -23.66
CA GLU A 32 0.18 -7.94 -23.14
C GLU A 32 1.06 -7.23 -22.10
N GLY A 33 1.02 -7.68 -20.84
CA GLY A 33 1.73 -7.06 -19.73
C GLY A 33 3.03 -7.78 -19.38
N PHE A 34 4.12 -7.03 -19.23
CA PHE A 34 5.43 -7.52 -18.80
C PHE A 34 5.81 -6.83 -17.49
N PHE A 35 5.88 -7.57 -16.40
CA PHE A 35 6.16 -7.05 -15.07
C PHE A 35 7.65 -7.10 -14.73
N ALA A 36 8.32 -5.95 -14.73
CA ALA A 36 9.71 -5.83 -14.33
C ALA A 36 9.81 -5.38 -12.87
N THR A 37 10.11 -6.32 -11.98
CA THR A 37 10.15 -6.07 -10.54
C THR A 37 11.15 -6.98 -9.81
N TYR A 38 11.24 -6.89 -8.48
CA TYR A 38 12.17 -7.63 -7.63
C TYR A 38 11.50 -8.08 -6.32
N GLY A 39 12.23 -8.82 -5.49
CA GLY A 39 11.82 -9.19 -4.14
C GLY A 39 10.51 -9.96 -4.08
N GLU A 40 9.62 -9.58 -3.15
CA GLU A 40 8.31 -10.22 -2.97
C GLU A 40 7.40 -10.02 -4.17
N GLY A 41 7.47 -8.85 -4.83
CA GLY A 41 6.72 -8.54 -6.03
C GLY A 41 7.02 -9.50 -7.18
N PHE A 42 8.29 -9.80 -7.43
CA PHE A 42 8.69 -10.77 -8.46
C PHE A 42 8.14 -12.18 -8.17
N SER A 43 8.27 -12.62 -6.91
CA SER A 43 7.77 -13.94 -6.50
C SER A 43 6.25 -14.06 -6.66
N TYR A 44 5.53 -12.99 -6.35
CA TYR A 44 4.07 -12.93 -6.49
C TYR A 44 3.64 -13.02 -7.96
N ILE A 45 4.19 -12.17 -8.85
CA ILE A 45 3.85 -12.15 -10.29
C ILE A 45 4.16 -13.50 -10.95
N LYS A 46 5.29 -14.13 -10.60
CA LYS A 46 5.63 -15.45 -11.10
C LYS A 46 4.61 -16.52 -10.68
N LYS A 47 4.14 -16.49 -9.41
CA LYS A 47 3.11 -17.40 -8.92
C LYS A 47 1.75 -17.16 -9.57
N ALA A 48 1.42 -15.92 -9.90
CA ALA A 48 0.21 -15.55 -10.62
C ALA A 48 0.22 -15.97 -12.11
N GLY A 49 1.30 -16.58 -12.61
CA GLY A 49 1.42 -17.00 -14.02
C GLY A 49 1.59 -15.84 -15.00
N LEU A 50 1.89 -14.64 -14.51
CA LEU A 50 2.10 -13.44 -15.32
C LEU A 50 3.57 -13.36 -15.79
N ARG A 51 3.82 -12.63 -16.87
CA ARG A 51 5.17 -12.47 -17.43
C ARG A 51 6.03 -11.61 -16.49
N ALA A 52 6.91 -12.25 -15.74
CA ALA A 52 7.77 -11.65 -14.74
C ALA A 52 9.21 -11.50 -15.27
N LEU A 53 9.73 -10.27 -15.24
CA LEU A 53 11.10 -9.91 -15.55
C LEU A 53 11.80 -9.51 -14.23
N ARG A 54 12.91 -10.18 -13.92
CA ARG A 54 13.63 -9.89 -12.69
C ARG A 54 14.62 -8.76 -12.88
N VAL A 55 14.45 -7.68 -12.12
CA VAL A 55 15.45 -6.61 -12.02
C VAL A 55 16.21 -6.72 -10.69
N ARG A 56 17.35 -6.02 -10.61
CA ARG A 56 18.21 -6.05 -9.42
C ARG A 56 17.46 -5.58 -8.18
N ASP A 57 17.58 -6.33 -7.09
CA ASP A 57 16.89 -6.03 -5.83
C ASP A 57 17.45 -4.75 -5.19
N PHE A 58 16.56 -3.86 -4.77
CA PHE A 58 16.84 -2.81 -3.82
C PHE A 58 16.49 -3.32 -2.41
N LYS A 59 17.44 -3.37 -1.51
CA LYS A 59 17.23 -3.87 -0.15
C LYS A 59 17.29 -2.73 0.87
N ILE A 60 16.28 -2.71 1.76
CA ILE A 60 16.27 -1.87 2.95
C ILE A 60 16.47 -2.82 4.13
N ALA A 61 17.47 -2.53 4.96
CA ALA A 61 17.69 -3.30 6.18
C ALA A 61 16.61 -2.96 7.22
N MET A 62 16.09 -3.99 7.88
CA MET A 62 15.03 -3.86 8.87
C MET A 62 15.43 -4.54 10.17
N LYS A 63 14.95 -4.02 11.29
CA LYS A 63 15.05 -4.65 12.60
C LYS A 63 13.91 -5.65 12.83
N PRO A 64 14.04 -6.59 13.78
CA PRO A 64 13.00 -7.60 14.06
C PRO A 64 11.63 -7.02 14.46
N ASN A 65 11.58 -5.81 15.02
CA ASN A 65 10.35 -5.11 15.39
C ASN A 65 9.67 -4.37 14.22
N GLY A 66 10.24 -4.47 12.99
CA GLY A 66 9.72 -3.81 11.79
C GLY A 66 10.20 -2.37 11.61
N GLU A 67 11.16 -1.91 12.40
CA GLU A 67 11.83 -0.63 12.18
C GLU A 67 12.80 -0.69 11.00
N VAL A 68 12.88 0.42 10.25
CA VAL A 68 13.96 0.61 9.25
C VAL A 68 15.28 0.79 9.97
N ASP A 69 16.24 -0.09 9.67
CA ASP A 69 17.62 0.05 10.15
C ASP A 69 18.40 0.93 9.17
N VAL A 70 18.31 2.24 9.41
CA VAL A 70 18.92 3.26 8.53
C VAL A 70 20.44 3.10 8.49
N GLU A 71 21.10 2.86 9.63
CA GLU A 71 22.54 2.73 9.71
C GLU A 71 23.05 1.52 8.93
N ARG A 72 22.41 0.38 9.13
CA ARG A 72 22.71 -0.84 8.38
C ARG A 72 22.42 -0.67 6.89
N THR A 73 21.30 -0.04 6.52
CA THR A 73 20.95 0.25 5.12
C THR A 73 22.02 1.12 4.46
N LEU A 74 22.46 2.20 5.09
CA LEU A 74 23.51 3.08 4.58
C LEU A 74 24.84 2.35 4.42
N ARG A 75 25.22 1.53 5.41
CA ARG A 75 26.44 0.72 5.37
C ARG A 75 26.40 -0.33 4.25
N GLU A 76 25.29 -1.04 4.09
CA GLU A 76 25.11 -2.03 3.02
C GLU A 76 25.12 -1.38 1.62
N LEU A 77 24.63 -0.14 1.50
CA LEU A 77 24.68 0.68 0.29
C LEU A 77 26.04 1.40 0.10
N GLY A 78 27.03 1.14 0.98
CA GLY A 78 28.38 1.71 0.90
C GLY A 78 28.38 3.23 0.86
N TYR A 79 27.55 3.85 1.72
CA TYR A 79 27.40 5.31 1.84
C TYR A 79 27.13 6.02 0.49
N GLY A 80 26.45 5.35 -0.44
CA GLY A 80 26.05 5.90 -1.74
C GLY A 80 26.76 5.33 -2.95
N LEU A 81 28.02 4.91 -2.89
CA LEU A 81 28.76 4.40 -4.06
C LEU A 81 28.16 3.10 -4.62
N LYS A 82 27.84 2.14 -3.75
CA LYS A 82 27.15 0.91 -4.17
C LYS A 82 25.74 1.18 -4.65
N PHE A 83 25.09 2.23 -4.15
CA PHE A 83 23.77 2.66 -4.59
C PHE A 83 23.79 3.14 -6.03
N VAL A 84 24.76 3.99 -6.40
CA VAL A 84 24.94 4.44 -7.80
C VAL A 84 25.15 3.26 -8.74
N GLY A 85 26.01 2.32 -8.38
CA GLY A 85 26.22 1.09 -9.13
C GLY A 85 24.96 0.22 -9.26
N LEU A 86 24.13 0.18 -8.20
CA LEU A 86 22.84 -0.53 -8.23
C LEU A 86 21.85 0.13 -9.17
N VAL A 87 21.72 1.46 -9.11
CA VAL A 87 20.86 2.25 -10.01
C VAL A 87 21.31 2.04 -11.47
N GLY A 88 22.62 2.13 -11.76
CA GLY A 88 23.15 1.86 -13.10
C GLY A 88 22.83 0.46 -13.61
N LYS A 89 22.96 -0.57 -12.77
CA LYS A 89 22.60 -1.94 -13.13
C LYS A 89 21.10 -2.11 -13.38
N GLN A 90 20.23 -1.51 -12.56
CA GLN A 90 18.79 -1.52 -12.81
C GLN A 90 18.43 -0.80 -14.11
N LEU A 91 19.06 0.36 -14.38
CA LEU A 91 18.85 1.12 -15.60
C LEU A 91 19.22 0.29 -16.83
N ALA A 92 20.40 -0.31 -16.83
CA ALA A 92 20.84 -1.17 -17.94
C ALA A 92 19.91 -2.37 -18.16
N GLN A 93 19.37 -2.97 -17.08
CA GLN A 93 18.41 -4.06 -17.18
C GLN A 93 17.06 -3.59 -17.76
N ASP A 94 16.51 -2.47 -17.27
CA ASP A 94 15.25 -1.91 -17.77
C ASP A 94 15.39 -1.53 -19.26
N VAL A 95 16.48 -0.84 -19.65
CA VAL A 95 16.78 -0.51 -21.06
C VAL A 95 16.84 -1.77 -21.92
N ARG A 96 17.59 -2.79 -21.49
CA ARG A 96 17.70 -4.06 -22.22
C ARG A 96 16.35 -4.76 -22.40
N TYR A 97 15.53 -4.83 -21.33
CA TYR A 97 14.22 -5.45 -21.42
C TYR A 97 13.26 -4.65 -22.30
N MET A 98 13.22 -3.33 -22.16
CA MET A 98 12.37 -2.47 -22.99
C MET A 98 12.78 -2.56 -24.47
N SER A 99 14.09 -2.52 -24.78
CA SER A 99 14.57 -2.68 -26.17
C SER A 99 14.22 -4.04 -26.78
N ALA A 100 14.26 -5.12 -25.98
CA ALA A 100 13.93 -6.46 -26.46
C ALA A 100 12.41 -6.67 -26.64
N ILE A 101 11.58 -6.04 -25.81
CA ILE A 101 10.12 -6.20 -25.82
C ILE A 101 9.48 -5.23 -26.83
N GLY A 102 10.03 -4.02 -27.00
CA GLY A 102 9.42 -2.95 -27.77
C GLY A 102 8.04 -2.58 -27.22
N PRO A 103 7.94 -2.12 -25.95
CA PRO A 103 6.63 -1.79 -25.38
C PRO A 103 6.07 -0.50 -25.98
N ASP A 104 4.76 -0.45 -26.14
CA ASP A 104 4.04 0.75 -26.59
C ASP A 104 3.86 1.75 -25.44
N ILE A 105 3.95 1.29 -24.20
CA ILE A 105 3.80 2.12 -22.99
C ILE A 105 4.62 1.55 -21.82
N VAL A 106 5.24 2.43 -21.05
CA VAL A 106 5.88 2.11 -19.78
C VAL A 106 5.02 2.64 -18.63
N ILE A 107 4.75 1.81 -17.63
CA ILE A 107 4.05 2.18 -16.42
C ILE A 107 4.96 1.94 -15.23
N SER A 108 5.44 3.01 -14.62
CA SER A 108 6.26 2.95 -13.42
C SER A 108 5.40 3.18 -12.18
N ASP A 109 5.42 2.25 -11.23
CA ASP A 109 4.89 2.52 -9.89
C ASP A 109 6.06 2.70 -8.92
N THR A 110 6.38 3.97 -8.64
CA THR A 110 7.42 4.45 -7.73
C THR A 110 8.88 4.21 -8.22
N ARG A 111 9.12 3.42 -9.27
CA ARG A 111 10.46 3.11 -9.78
C ARG A 111 11.01 4.21 -10.70
N ALA A 112 11.71 5.20 -10.13
CA ALA A 112 12.33 6.30 -10.88
C ALA A 112 13.26 5.80 -12.01
N VAL A 113 13.98 4.71 -11.78
CA VAL A 113 14.90 4.11 -12.79
C VAL A 113 14.15 3.66 -14.06
N ALA A 114 12.93 3.12 -13.91
CA ALA A 114 12.13 2.71 -15.07
C ALA A 114 11.65 3.93 -15.90
N VAL A 115 11.36 5.07 -15.25
CA VAL A 115 11.06 6.33 -15.95
C VAL A 115 12.27 6.80 -16.73
N MET A 116 13.47 6.77 -16.12
CA MET A 116 14.72 7.11 -16.82
C MET A 116 14.94 6.22 -18.05
N ALA A 117 14.77 4.89 -17.90
CA ALA A 117 14.93 3.95 -19.01
C ALA A 117 13.94 4.23 -20.15
N ALA A 118 12.68 4.50 -19.82
CA ALA A 118 11.65 4.86 -20.80
C ALA A 118 12.05 6.12 -21.60
N LYS A 119 12.51 7.16 -20.89
CA LYS A 119 12.90 8.43 -21.56
C LYS A 119 14.18 8.31 -22.38
N LEU A 120 15.15 7.48 -21.96
CA LEU A 120 16.33 7.17 -22.79
C LEU A 120 15.97 6.47 -24.11
N LEU A 121 14.87 5.72 -24.12
CA LEU A 121 14.38 5.01 -25.30
C LEU A 121 13.24 5.75 -26.02
N SER A 122 12.95 7.00 -25.63
CA SER A 122 11.85 7.82 -26.17
C SER A 122 10.48 7.11 -26.11
N LEU A 123 10.26 6.25 -25.10
CA LEU A 123 9.00 5.54 -24.90
C LEU A 123 8.02 6.38 -24.09
N PRO A 124 6.71 6.32 -24.41
CA PRO A 124 5.68 6.92 -23.57
C PRO A 124 5.70 6.30 -22.17
N CYS A 125 5.54 7.13 -21.14
CA CYS A 125 5.67 6.69 -19.76
C CYS A 125 4.61 7.33 -18.85
N VAL A 126 3.89 6.49 -18.11
CA VAL A 126 3.03 6.89 -16.99
C VAL A 126 3.73 6.56 -15.68
N CYS A 127 3.75 7.49 -14.75
CA CYS A 127 4.27 7.29 -13.41
C CYS A 127 3.15 7.34 -12.36
N ILE A 128 3.12 6.34 -11.48
CA ILE A 128 2.25 6.29 -10.30
C ILE A 128 3.14 6.46 -9.08
N VAL A 129 2.83 7.45 -8.24
CA VAL A 129 3.62 7.74 -7.04
C VAL A 129 2.73 8.33 -5.96
N HIS A 130 2.87 7.89 -4.72
CA HIS A 130 2.15 8.45 -3.56
C HIS A 130 3.08 9.05 -2.51
N GLN A 131 4.38 8.92 -2.71
CA GLN A 131 5.41 9.41 -1.80
C GLN A 131 6.55 10.03 -2.60
N ILE A 132 6.47 11.33 -2.87
CA ILE A 132 7.54 12.08 -3.54
C ILE A 132 8.55 12.57 -2.48
N ARG A 133 8.06 13.05 -1.34
CA ARG A 133 8.92 13.40 -0.20
C ARG A 133 9.09 12.20 0.73
N ILE A 134 10.33 11.74 0.85
CA ILE A 134 10.69 10.63 1.72
C ILE A 134 11.27 11.19 3.02
N TYR A 135 10.61 10.92 4.14
CA TYR A 135 11.08 11.32 5.46
C TYR A 135 12.00 10.25 6.05
N ILE A 136 13.16 10.68 6.57
CA ILE A 136 14.12 9.79 7.22
C ILE A 136 13.86 9.77 8.73
N PRO A 137 13.83 8.59 9.41
CA PRO A 137 13.65 8.51 10.85
C PRO A 137 14.69 9.36 11.59
N ARG A 138 14.23 10.22 12.53
CA ARG A 138 15.09 11.25 13.14
C ARG A 138 15.48 10.92 14.57
N LYS A 139 16.79 10.95 14.86
CA LYS A 139 17.32 11.16 16.21
C LYS A 139 17.61 12.65 16.38
N ARG A 140 17.35 13.22 17.58
CA ARG A 140 17.53 14.67 17.85
C ARG A 140 18.88 15.24 17.35
N ARG A 141 19.97 14.47 17.48
CA ARG A 141 21.32 14.88 17.07
C ARG A 141 21.54 14.95 15.55
N MET A 142 20.65 14.38 14.72
CA MET A 142 20.85 14.28 13.26
C MET A 142 19.82 15.07 12.44
N LEU A 143 19.08 16.00 13.07
CA LEU A 143 17.97 16.71 12.41
C LEU A 143 18.39 17.47 11.14
N ARG A 144 19.53 18.16 11.16
CA ARG A 144 20.01 18.93 9.99
C ARG A 144 20.44 18.01 8.86
N VAL A 145 21.19 16.95 9.18
CA VAL A 145 21.65 15.96 8.18
C VAL A 145 20.49 15.23 7.55
N SER A 146 19.50 14.79 8.35
CA SER A 146 18.29 14.15 7.82
C SER A 146 17.50 15.07 6.91
N ARG A 147 17.33 16.35 7.27
CA ARG A 147 16.63 17.34 6.41
C ARG A 147 17.34 17.59 5.09
N LEU A 148 18.69 17.68 5.13
CA LEU A 148 19.49 17.85 3.91
C LEU A 148 19.39 16.61 3.01
N ALA A 149 19.46 15.41 3.59
CA ALA A 149 19.27 14.16 2.84
C ALA A 149 17.85 14.04 2.24
N GLU A 150 16.82 14.41 3.01
CA GLU A 150 15.42 14.45 2.51
C GLU A 150 15.27 15.44 1.35
N ALA A 151 15.86 16.63 1.47
CA ALA A 151 15.86 17.62 0.39
C ALA A 151 16.61 17.11 -0.85
N GLY A 152 17.76 16.46 -0.66
CA GLY A 152 18.51 15.81 -1.74
C GLY A 152 17.71 14.72 -2.45
N LEU A 153 16.96 13.89 -1.71
CA LEU A 153 16.07 12.87 -2.30
C LEU A 153 14.95 13.50 -3.13
N VAL A 154 14.32 14.56 -2.64
CA VAL A 154 13.29 15.30 -3.40
C VAL A 154 13.89 15.94 -4.64
N ALA A 155 15.06 16.58 -4.52
CA ALA A 155 15.73 17.24 -5.64
C ALA A 155 16.24 16.27 -6.71
N THR A 156 16.50 15.01 -6.38
CA THR A 156 16.98 13.99 -7.33
C THR A 156 15.86 13.12 -7.89
N LEU A 157 15.04 12.53 -7.05
CA LEU A 157 13.99 11.61 -7.47
C LEU A 157 12.76 12.32 -8.03
N GLY A 158 12.39 13.46 -7.46
CA GLY A 158 11.22 14.21 -7.88
C GLY A 158 11.25 14.58 -9.37
N PRO A 159 12.30 15.27 -9.87
CA PRO A 159 12.41 15.58 -11.29
C PRO A 159 12.36 14.34 -12.19
N ILE A 160 12.95 13.21 -11.76
CA ILE A 160 12.92 11.96 -12.55
C ILE A 160 11.49 11.47 -12.71
N TRP A 161 10.70 11.42 -11.65
CA TRP A 161 9.28 11.02 -11.76
C TRP A 161 8.50 11.98 -12.67
N LEU A 162 8.80 13.30 -12.62
CA LEU A 162 8.18 14.31 -13.46
C LEU A 162 8.62 14.27 -14.93
N MET A 163 9.63 13.47 -15.29
CA MET A 163 9.96 13.21 -16.71
C MET A 163 8.91 12.34 -17.41
N ALA A 164 8.08 11.60 -16.64
CA ALA A 164 6.98 10.84 -17.22
C ALA A 164 5.97 11.77 -17.93
N ASP A 165 5.31 11.27 -18.97
CA ASP A 165 4.31 12.04 -19.75
C ASP A 165 3.07 12.35 -18.92
N ALA A 166 2.74 11.49 -17.96
CA ALA A 166 1.71 11.73 -16.95
C ALA A 166 2.13 11.15 -15.58
N VAL A 167 1.86 11.91 -14.51
CA VAL A 167 2.14 11.49 -13.13
C VAL A 167 0.84 11.48 -12.34
N PHE A 168 0.53 10.33 -11.74
CA PHE A 168 -0.69 10.12 -10.97
C PHE A 168 -0.40 9.77 -9.52
N VAL A 169 -1.19 10.34 -8.63
CA VAL A 169 -1.19 10.02 -7.21
C VAL A 169 -2.49 9.28 -6.88
N PRO A 170 -2.42 7.97 -6.55
CA PRO A 170 -3.60 7.18 -6.21
C PRO A 170 -4.01 7.46 -4.77
N ASP A 171 -4.61 8.61 -4.51
CA ASP A 171 -5.06 9.05 -3.19
C ASP A 171 -6.35 9.87 -3.31
N PHE A 172 -7.07 10.00 -2.22
CA PHE A 172 -8.26 10.84 -2.12
C PHE A 172 -7.94 12.31 -2.38
N PRO A 173 -8.87 13.10 -2.91
CA PRO A 173 -8.76 14.56 -2.94
C PRO A 173 -8.78 15.13 -1.50
N GLU A 174 -8.32 16.35 -1.34
CA GLU A 174 -8.47 17.07 -0.05
C GLU A 174 -9.96 17.21 0.32
N PRO A 175 -10.31 17.16 1.60
CA PRO A 175 -9.41 17.06 2.76
C PRO A 175 -8.99 15.64 3.15
N TYR A 176 -9.37 14.60 2.42
CA TYR A 176 -9.17 13.19 2.76
C TYR A 176 -7.85 12.61 2.25
N THR A 177 -6.97 13.40 1.65
CA THR A 177 -5.65 12.95 1.16
C THR A 177 -4.80 12.41 2.29
N ILE A 178 -4.47 11.11 2.24
CA ILE A 178 -3.69 10.42 3.28
C ILE A 178 -2.19 10.69 3.14
N SER A 179 -1.68 10.71 1.91
CA SER A 179 -0.27 10.99 1.64
C SER A 179 0.10 12.49 1.65
N LEU A 180 -0.79 13.37 2.15
CA LEU A 180 -0.65 14.82 2.12
C LEU A 180 0.74 15.32 2.55
N MET A 181 1.29 14.79 3.64
CA MET A 181 2.64 15.19 4.11
C MET A 181 3.74 14.80 3.13
N ASN A 182 3.60 13.66 2.43
CA ASN A 182 4.55 13.20 1.43
C ASN A 182 4.42 13.93 0.09
N LEU A 183 3.33 14.71 -0.08
CA LEU A 183 3.04 15.54 -1.26
C LEU A 183 3.29 17.04 -1.00
N ARG A 184 3.71 17.44 0.20
CA ARG A 184 4.15 18.83 0.50
C ARG A 184 5.51 19.08 -0.16
N LEU A 185 5.48 19.59 -1.36
CA LEU A 185 6.62 19.78 -2.24
C LEU A 185 6.84 21.27 -2.52
N PRO A 186 8.03 21.66 -3.01
CA PRO A 186 8.25 22.99 -3.58
C PRO A 186 7.28 23.29 -4.73
N SER A 187 6.93 24.57 -4.92
CA SER A 187 5.91 25.00 -5.89
C SER A 187 6.18 24.61 -7.35
N PHE A 188 7.43 24.33 -7.74
CA PHE A 188 7.72 23.86 -9.10
C PHE A 188 7.09 22.48 -9.42
N PHE A 189 6.58 21.75 -8.43
CA PHE A 189 5.82 20.53 -8.62
C PHE A 189 4.31 20.76 -8.82
N ASP A 190 3.83 21.98 -8.56
CA ASP A 190 2.41 22.28 -8.62
C ASP A 190 1.84 22.01 -10.02
N GLY A 191 0.69 21.34 -10.06
CA GLY A 191 0.04 20.94 -11.30
C GLY A 191 0.74 19.83 -12.11
N ARG A 192 1.89 19.30 -11.62
CA ARG A 192 2.68 18.28 -12.35
C ARG A 192 2.23 16.86 -12.04
N PHE A 193 1.36 16.65 -11.09
CA PHE A 193 0.74 15.36 -10.78
C PHE A 193 -0.75 15.52 -10.52
N LYS A 194 -1.51 14.45 -10.74
CA LYS A 194 -2.97 14.43 -10.57
C LYS A 194 -3.37 13.44 -9.48
N LEU A 195 -4.13 13.90 -8.47
CA LEU A 195 -4.84 13.03 -7.54
C LEU A 195 -6.00 12.39 -8.30
N VAL A 196 -6.08 11.05 -8.26
CA VAL A 196 -7.05 10.29 -9.06
C VAL A 196 -8.02 9.45 -8.24
N GLY A 197 -7.82 9.40 -6.93
CA GLY A 197 -8.59 8.54 -6.03
C GLY A 197 -7.92 7.18 -5.77
N PRO A 198 -8.54 6.35 -4.92
CA PRO A 198 -8.03 5.03 -4.57
C PRO A 198 -8.14 4.07 -5.78
N MET A 199 -7.08 3.28 -6.01
CA MET A 199 -7.11 2.20 -7.00
C MET A 199 -7.60 0.91 -6.34
N LEU A 200 -8.87 0.57 -6.52
CA LEU A 200 -9.50 -0.60 -5.94
C LEU A 200 -9.52 -1.76 -6.96
N GLU A 201 -9.28 -2.97 -6.49
CA GLU A 201 -9.44 -4.19 -7.30
C GLU A 201 -10.92 -4.58 -7.43
N LYS A 202 -11.67 -4.43 -6.33
CA LYS A 202 -13.12 -4.60 -6.28
C LYS A 202 -13.74 -3.38 -5.61
N ARG A 203 -14.86 -2.92 -6.12
CA ARG A 203 -15.64 -1.85 -5.50
C ARG A 203 -16.62 -2.43 -4.48
N PRO A 204 -17.02 -1.67 -3.44
CA PRO A 204 -18.02 -2.15 -2.48
C PRO A 204 -19.33 -2.61 -3.15
N GLU A 205 -19.75 -1.94 -4.21
CA GLU A 205 -21.02 -2.22 -4.94
C GLU A 205 -20.99 -3.55 -5.70
N GLU A 206 -19.79 -4.07 -6.00
CA GLU A 206 -19.58 -5.36 -6.69
C GLU A 206 -19.73 -6.56 -5.76
N LEU A 207 -19.90 -6.33 -4.47
CA LEU A 207 -19.96 -7.37 -3.44
C LEU A 207 -21.34 -7.43 -2.81
N PRO A 208 -21.77 -8.60 -2.28
CA PRO A 208 -23.00 -8.74 -1.50
C PRO A 208 -23.06 -7.75 -0.33
N SER A 209 -24.22 -7.65 0.33
CA SER A 209 -24.39 -6.77 1.49
C SER A 209 -23.43 -7.13 2.65
N GLN A 210 -23.26 -6.23 3.59
CA GLN A 210 -22.41 -6.50 4.77
C GLN A 210 -22.98 -7.65 5.60
N GLU A 211 -24.30 -7.68 5.77
CA GLU A 211 -25.03 -8.69 6.51
C GLU A 211 -24.83 -10.06 5.88
N GLU A 212 -25.08 -10.20 4.57
CA GLU A 212 -24.88 -11.46 3.84
C GLU A 212 -23.43 -11.95 3.92
N LEU A 213 -22.46 -11.04 3.87
CA LEU A 213 -21.06 -11.41 4.00
C LEU A 213 -20.67 -11.82 5.42
N LYS A 214 -21.26 -11.23 6.47
CA LYS A 214 -21.10 -11.68 7.85
C LYS A 214 -21.63 -13.10 8.02
N GLU A 215 -22.84 -13.38 7.56
CA GLU A 215 -23.45 -14.72 7.60
C GLU A 215 -22.58 -15.78 6.91
N ARG A 216 -22.04 -15.47 5.71
CA ARG A 216 -21.08 -16.35 4.99
C ARG A 216 -19.80 -16.63 5.79
N LEU A 217 -19.41 -15.72 6.67
CA LEU A 217 -18.25 -15.86 7.56
C LEU A 217 -18.59 -16.53 8.91
N GLY A 218 -19.88 -16.89 9.12
CA GLY A 218 -20.39 -17.48 10.36
C GLY A 218 -20.49 -16.48 11.50
N VAL A 219 -20.83 -15.22 11.19
CA VAL A 219 -21.02 -14.11 12.13
C VAL A 219 -22.43 -13.57 11.94
N GLU A 220 -23.17 -13.44 13.03
CA GLU A 220 -24.51 -12.84 12.97
C GLU A 220 -24.44 -11.36 12.56
N PRO A 221 -25.44 -10.83 11.83
CA PRO A 221 -25.41 -9.45 11.33
C PRO A 221 -25.14 -8.38 12.39
N GLU A 222 -25.69 -8.56 13.59
CA GLU A 222 -25.58 -7.63 14.73
C GLU A 222 -24.26 -7.77 15.50
N GLU A 223 -23.55 -8.88 15.34
CA GLU A 223 -22.28 -9.10 16.05
C GLU A 223 -21.17 -8.22 15.49
N PRO A 224 -20.41 -7.51 16.34
CA PRO A 224 -19.28 -6.71 15.88
C PRO A 224 -18.16 -7.59 15.31
N LEU A 225 -17.80 -7.38 14.06
CA LEU A 225 -16.72 -8.11 13.39
C LEU A 225 -15.48 -7.22 13.21
N ILE A 226 -14.38 -7.67 13.79
CA ILE A 226 -13.07 -7.05 13.65
C ILE A 226 -12.24 -7.86 12.63
N PHE A 227 -11.69 -7.19 11.62
CA PHE A 227 -10.81 -7.82 10.65
C PHE A 227 -9.37 -7.31 10.82
N MET A 228 -8.40 -8.23 10.97
CA MET A 228 -6.98 -7.93 11.08
C MET A 228 -6.17 -8.68 10.02
N PRO A 229 -6.04 -8.15 8.79
CA PRO A 229 -5.13 -8.69 7.79
C PRO A 229 -3.69 -8.29 8.13
N ILE A 230 -2.81 -9.26 8.28
CA ILE A 230 -1.39 -9.01 8.53
C ILE A 230 -0.66 -8.87 7.21
N THR A 231 -0.57 -7.64 6.75
CA THR A 231 0.13 -7.24 5.53
C THR A 231 1.57 -6.78 5.83
N GLY A 232 2.33 -6.49 4.81
CA GLY A 232 3.72 -6.05 4.93
C GLY A 232 4.73 -7.18 4.74
N MET A 233 6.00 -6.88 4.93
CA MET A 233 7.11 -7.79 4.66
C MET A 233 7.18 -8.95 5.67
N LYS A 234 7.68 -10.11 5.23
CA LYS A 234 7.67 -11.37 6.01
C LYS A 234 8.22 -11.21 7.43
N TRP A 235 9.29 -10.44 7.62
CA TRP A 235 9.95 -10.25 8.91
C TRP A 235 9.24 -9.30 9.87
N GLU A 236 8.33 -8.46 9.39
CA GLU A 236 7.53 -7.57 10.24
C GLU A 236 6.36 -8.27 10.93
N LYS A 237 5.86 -9.33 10.32
CA LYS A 237 4.61 -10.01 10.71
C LYS A 237 4.69 -10.67 12.08
N PRO A 238 5.75 -11.45 12.44
CA PRO A 238 5.77 -12.21 13.68
C PRO A 238 5.62 -11.36 14.94
N PHE A 239 6.26 -10.19 14.97
CA PHE A 239 6.16 -9.29 16.12
C PHE A 239 4.73 -8.80 16.34
N PHE A 240 4.06 -8.38 15.26
CA PHE A 240 2.69 -7.86 15.33
C PHE A 240 1.70 -8.96 15.73
N VAL A 241 1.82 -10.16 15.13
CA VAL A 241 1.03 -11.34 15.51
C VAL A 241 1.17 -11.64 16.99
N LYS A 242 2.42 -11.78 17.47
CA LYS A 242 2.74 -12.11 18.87
C LYS A 242 2.16 -11.12 19.86
N LYS A 243 2.03 -9.85 19.49
CA LYS A 243 1.48 -8.79 20.37
C LYS A 243 -0.05 -8.71 20.28
N MET A 244 -0.60 -8.66 19.07
CA MET A 244 -2.03 -8.36 18.87
C MET A 244 -2.95 -9.57 19.08
N VAL A 245 -2.55 -10.74 18.61
CA VAL A 245 -3.44 -11.93 18.67
C VAL A 245 -3.85 -12.29 20.11
N PRO A 246 -2.95 -12.34 21.11
CA PRO A 246 -3.36 -12.59 22.50
C PRO A 246 -4.29 -11.52 23.09
N ILE A 247 -4.11 -10.25 22.68
CA ILE A 247 -4.97 -9.14 23.11
C ILE A 247 -6.36 -9.31 22.53
N LEU A 248 -6.46 -9.58 21.21
CA LEU A 248 -7.73 -9.75 20.52
C LEU A 248 -8.47 -11.01 20.99
N SER A 249 -7.77 -12.12 21.27
CA SER A 249 -8.38 -13.33 21.85
C SER A 249 -9.05 -13.03 23.20
N LYS A 250 -8.37 -12.29 24.08
CA LYS A 250 -8.96 -11.90 25.38
C LYS A 250 -10.15 -10.95 25.23
N LEU A 251 -10.12 -10.05 24.24
CA LEU A 251 -11.23 -9.12 23.98
C LEU A 251 -12.42 -9.87 23.37
N ALA A 252 -12.17 -10.80 22.44
CA ALA A 252 -13.21 -11.64 21.86
C ALA A 252 -13.95 -12.44 22.96
N GLU A 253 -13.23 -13.09 23.88
CA GLU A 253 -13.82 -13.84 25.02
C GLU A 253 -14.60 -12.96 26.00
N LYS A 254 -14.09 -11.72 26.27
CA LYS A 254 -14.68 -10.86 27.31
C LYS A 254 -15.81 -9.96 26.82
N GLU A 255 -15.73 -9.50 25.59
CA GLU A 255 -16.61 -8.47 25.03
C GLU A 255 -17.51 -9.01 23.89
N GLY A 256 -17.48 -10.32 23.63
CA GLY A 256 -18.30 -10.95 22.59
C GLY A 256 -17.95 -10.54 21.17
N LEU A 257 -16.75 -9.99 20.94
CA LEU A 257 -16.31 -9.56 19.61
C LEU A 257 -16.01 -10.77 18.72
N LYS A 258 -16.43 -10.72 17.47
CA LYS A 258 -15.93 -11.64 16.43
C LYS A 258 -14.68 -11.05 15.79
N VAL A 259 -13.66 -11.88 15.66
CA VAL A 259 -12.35 -11.44 15.15
C VAL A 259 -11.85 -12.39 14.11
N ILE A 260 -11.60 -11.90 12.90
CA ILE A 260 -10.90 -12.63 11.84
C ILE A 260 -9.49 -12.06 11.67
N VAL A 261 -8.49 -12.96 11.81
CA VAL A 261 -7.08 -12.63 11.60
C VAL A 261 -6.58 -13.38 10.38
N SER A 262 -5.94 -12.68 9.44
CA SER A 262 -5.19 -13.32 8.34
C SER A 262 -3.70 -13.11 8.53
N PHE A 263 -2.92 -14.21 8.62
CA PHE A 263 -1.46 -14.13 8.80
C PHE A 263 -0.69 -13.74 7.54
N GLY A 264 -1.40 -13.56 6.42
CA GLY A 264 -0.80 -13.16 5.15
C GLY A 264 0.18 -14.21 4.60
N ARG A 265 -0.18 -15.49 4.72
CA ARG A 265 0.57 -16.68 4.27
C ARG A 265 -0.15 -17.40 3.14
N PRO A 266 -0.12 -16.88 1.88
CA PRO A 266 -0.83 -17.49 0.74
C PRO A 266 -0.30 -18.88 0.37
N ASP A 267 0.89 -19.26 0.86
CA ASP A 267 1.48 -20.58 0.71
C ASP A 267 0.75 -21.68 1.51
N ARG A 268 -0.02 -21.29 2.56
CA ARG A 268 -0.80 -22.18 3.41
C ARG A 268 -2.30 -22.21 3.08
N GLY A 269 -2.76 -21.36 2.16
CA GLY A 269 -4.19 -21.27 1.82
C GLY A 269 -5.06 -20.82 3.00
N GLU A 270 -6.37 -21.13 2.93
CA GLU A 270 -7.38 -20.76 3.95
C GLU A 270 -7.39 -21.70 5.16
N GLU A 271 -6.32 -22.42 5.39
CA GLU A 271 -6.17 -23.28 6.55
C GLU A 271 -6.31 -22.46 7.84
N VAL A 272 -7.16 -22.93 8.75
CA VAL A 272 -7.35 -22.35 10.08
C VAL A 272 -6.12 -22.66 10.92
N ALA A 273 -5.44 -21.62 11.39
CA ALA A 273 -4.29 -21.78 12.27
C ALA A 273 -4.74 -22.10 13.71
N PHE A 274 -5.78 -21.41 14.17
CA PHE A 274 -6.51 -21.72 15.40
C PHE A 274 -7.82 -20.94 15.47
N GLU A 275 -8.76 -21.43 16.30
CA GLU A 275 -10.03 -20.78 16.60
C GLU A 275 -10.31 -20.89 18.09
N LYS A 276 -10.67 -19.77 18.74
CA LYS A 276 -10.95 -19.72 20.16
C LYS A 276 -11.75 -18.47 20.55
N GLY A 277 -12.84 -18.63 21.29
CA GLY A 277 -13.54 -17.54 21.97
C GLY A 277 -13.98 -16.39 21.05
N GLY A 278 -14.48 -16.70 19.84
CA GLY A 278 -14.89 -15.68 18.86
C GLY A 278 -13.74 -15.15 17.98
N LEU A 279 -12.49 -15.57 18.20
CA LEU A 279 -11.36 -15.26 17.32
C LEU A 279 -11.03 -16.45 16.43
N ARG A 280 -11.03 -16.22 15.11
CA ARG A 280 -10.63 -17.16 14.07
C ARG A 280 -9.39 -16.64 13.34
N ALA A 281 -8.29 -17.38 13.43
CA ALA A 281 -7.02 -17.06 12.76
C ALA A 281 -6.80 -17.98 11.58
N LEU A 282 -6.59 -17.40 10.41
CA LEU A 282 -6.35 -18.08 9.14
C LEU A 282 -4.93 -17.79 8.65
N TYR A 283 -4.29 -18.76 8.02
CA TYR A 283 -3.01 -18.47 7.36
C TYR A 283 -3.16 -17.50 6.21
N TRP A 284 -4.25 -17.60 5.46
CA TRP A 284 -4.60 -16.70 4.37
C TRP A 284 -6.12 -16.54 4.28
N VAL A 285 -6.57 -15.36 3.90
CA VAL A 285 -7.96 -15.08 3.52
C VAL A 285 -8.00 -14.92 2.00
N LYS A 286 -8.75 -15.76 1.31
CA LYS A 286 -8.84 -15.77 -0.15
C LYS A 286 -9.58 -14.53 -0.66
N ASP A 287 -10.73 -14.22 -0.10
CA ASP A 287 -11.48 -13.01 -0.44
C ASP A 287 -11.29 -11.93 0.64
N PHE A 288 -10.20 -11.19 0.47
CA PHE A 288 -9.88 -10.04 1.33
C PHE A 288 -10.99 -8.99 1.33
N TYR A 289 -11.58 -8.71 0.15
CA TYR A 289 -12.58 -7.67 0.03
C TYR A 289 -13.93 -8.06 0.64
N ALA A 290 -14.28 -9.33 0.61
CA ALA A 290 -15.44 -9.82 1.36
C ALA A 290 -15.27 -9.61 2.87
N CYS A 291 -14.11 -9.97 3.44
CA CYS A 291 -13.82 -9.72 4.85
C CYS A 291 -13.73 -8.21 5.17
N LEU A 292 -13.18 -7.41 4.27
CA LEU A 292 -13.13 -5.95 4.44
C LEU A 292 -14.54 -5.34 4.43
N LYS A 293 -15.43 -5.78 3.55
CA LYS A 293 -16.82 -5.30 3.51
C LYS A 293 -17.63 -5.81 4.70
N ALA A 294 -17.43 -7.05 5.12
CA ALA A 294 -18.12 -7.65 6.26
C ALA A 294 -17.74 -7.01 7.60
N CYS A 295 -16.48 -6.60 7.80
CA CYS A 295 -16.04 -6.11 9.09
C CYS A 295 -16.65 -4.75 9.47
N ASP A 296 -16.71 -4.48 10.77
CA ASP A 296 -17.11 -3.20 11.35
C ASP A 296 -15.89 -2.32 11.65
N VAL A 297 -14.74 -2.93 11.98
CA VAL A 297 -13.46 -2.24 12.19
C VAL A 297 -12.32 -3.02 11.55
N LEU A 298 -11.45 -2.30 10.83
CA LEU A 298 -10.22 -2.86 10.30
C LEU A 298 -9.04 -2.55 11.23
N ILE A 299 -8.20 -3.55 11.53
CA ILE A 299 -6.93 -3.34 12.22
C ILE A 299 -5.78 -3.50 11.23
N THR A 300 -4.95 -2.46 11.05
CA THR A 300 -3.80 -2.54 10.14
C THR A 300 -2.61 -1.72 10.65
N ARG A 301 -1.50 -1.78 9.92
CA ARG A 301 -0.23 -1.16 10.29
C ARG A 301 0.04 0.19 9.58
N GLY A 302 -1.00 0.84 9.06
CA GLY A 302 -0.87 2.17 8.44
C GLY A 302 -0.27 2.17 7.03
N GLY A 303 -0.37 1.04 6.30
CA GLY A 303 0.00 1.01 4.88
C GLY A 303 -0.99 1.85 4.06
N HIS A 304 -0.47 2.66 3.13
CA HIS A 304 -1.26 3.59 2.31
C HIS A 304 -2.46 2.90 1.64
N GLY A 305 -2.22 1.82 0.86
CA GLY A 305 -3.30 1.11 0.16
C GLY A 305 -4.39 0.58 1.11
N ALA A 306 -4.00 -0.01 2.26
CA ALA A 306 -4.96 -0.55 3.21
C ALA A 306 -5.84 0.54 3.87
N ILE A 307 -5.29 1.73 4.09
CA ILE A 307 -6.07 2.88 4.58
C ILE A 307 -7.06 3.33 3.51
N LEU A 308 -6.63 3.48 2.26
CA LEU A 308 -7.51 3.89 1.16
C LEU A 308 -8.61 2.87 0.89
N GLU A 309 -8.27 1.57 0.91
CA GLU A 309 -9.25 0.49 0.78
C GLU A 309 -10.31 0.57 1.91
N ALA A 310 -9.89 0.72 3.17
CA ALA A 310 -10.82 0.83 4.30
C ALA A 310 -11.71 2.09 4.19
N MET A 311 -11.14 3.24 3.85
CA MET A 311 -11.90 4.47 3.62
C MET A 311 -12.93 4.31 2.50
N SER A 312 -12.56 3.63 1.41
CA SER A 312 -13.46 3.37 0.28
C SER A 312 -14.59 2.40 0.61
N TYR A 313 -14.38 1.54 1.60
CA TYR A 313 -15.38 0.58 2.10
C TYR A 313 -16.15 1.10 3.32
N GLY A 314 -15.94 2.36 3.74
CA GLY A 314 -16.62 2.95 4.88
C GLY A 314 -16.24 2.29 6.22
N LYS A 315 -14.99 1.82 6.36
CA LYS A 315 -14.54 1.08 7.56
C LYS A 315 -13.63 1.91 8.45
N PRO A 316 -14.03 2.20 9.70
CA PRO A 316 -13.15 2.83 10.67
C PRO A 316 -11.97 1.91 11.01
N MET A 317 -10.83 2.50 11.36
CA MET A 317 -9.59 1.75 11.51
C MET A 317 -8.92 1.91 12.87
N LEU A 318 -8.37 0.81 13.40
CA LEU A 318 -7.33 0.87 14.42
C LEU A 318 -5.96 0.70 13.74
N LEU A 319 -5.15 1.75 13.74
CA LEU A 319 -3.84 1.75 13.11
C LEU A 319 -2.73 1.58 14.15
N VAL A 320 -1.85 0.61 13.89
CA VAL A 320 -0.69 0.31 14.75
C VAL A 320 0.59 0.37 13.91
N PRO A 321 1.09 1.59 13.59
CA PRO A 321 2.25 1.73 12.73
C PRO A 321 3.51 1.17 13.38
N PRO A 322 4.44 0.58 12.58
CA PRO A 322 5.75 0.17 13.10
C PRO A 322 6.55 1.40 13.51
N PRO A 323 7.32 1.33 14.61
CA PRO A 323 8.22 2.39 15.01
C PRO A 323 9.19 2.75 13.88
N SER A 324 9.53 4.03 13.75
CA SER A 324 10.52 4.53 12.78
C SER A 324 10.20 4.26 11.29
N HIS A 325 9.03 3.73 10.96
CA HIS A 325 8.54 3.64 9.58
C HIS A 325 7.78 4.92 9.26
N THR A 326 8.49 5.93 8.78
CA THR A 326 7.99 7.30 8.64
C THR A 326 6.73 7.40 7.78
N GLU A 327 6.68 6.72 6.63
CA GLU A 327 5.50 6.68 5.76
C GLU A 327 4.26 6.17 6.51
N LYS A 328 4.33 4.96 7.08
CA LYS A 328 3.19 4.35 7.80
C LYS A 328 2.75 5.18 8.99
N MET A 329 3.71 5.81 9.69
CA MET A 329 3.42 6.71 10.81
C MET A 329 2.67 7.95 10.32
N LEU A 330 3.16 8.63 9.28
CA LEU A 330 2.53 9.84 8.74
C LEU A 330 1.14 9.55 8.18
N ASN A 331 0.98 8.47 7.43
CA ASN A 331 -0.32 8.01 6.92
C ASN A 331 -1.30 7.73 8.07
N SER A 332 -0.83 7.07 9.16
CA SER A 332 -1.66 6.80 10.33
C SER A 332 -2.09 8.07 11.06
N LEU A 333 -1.16 9.01 11.25
CA LEU A 333 -1.47 10.29 11.89
C LEU A 333 -2.45 11.11 11.04
N ARG A 334 -2.30 11.07 9.72
CA ARG A 334 -3.23 11.75 8.82
C ARG A 334 -4.61 11.10 8.82
N ALA A 335 -4.70 9.76 8.81
CA ALA A 335 -5.97 9.04 8.95
C ALA A 335 -6.69 9.36 10.29
N LYS A 336 -5.92 9.55 11.37
CA LYS A 336 -6.46 10.03 12.65
C LYS A 336 -6.97 11.47 12.55
N GLU A 337 -6.22 12.35 11.90
CA GLU A 337 -6.58 13.76 11.73
C GLU A 337 -7.88 13.95 10.93
N VAL A 338 -8.06 13.16 9.85
CA VAL A 338 -9.29 13.20 9.04
C VAL A 338 -10.44 12.40 9.67
N GLY A 339 -10.25 11.85 10.87
CA GLY A 339 -11.32 11.24 11.66
C GLY A 339 -11.70 9.81 11.26
N VAL A 340 -10.93 9.13 10.40
CA VAL A 340 -11.25 7.76 9.94
C VAL A 340 -10.56 6.66 10.77
N ALA A 341 -9.69 7.03 11.71
CA ALA A 341 -8.90 6.05 12.46
C ALA A 341 -8.54 6.48 13.88
N LYS A 342 -8.32 5.49 14.75
CA LYS A 342 -7.53 5.62 15.98
C LYS A 342 -6.12 5.07 15.75
N VAL A 343 -5.13 5.66 16.42
CA VAL A 343 -3.73 5.23 16.35
C VAL A 343 -3.25 4.82 17.72
N LEU A 344 -2.68 3.63 17.82
CA LEU A 344 -1.94 3.16 19.00
C LEU A 344 -0.50 2.85 18.60
N LEU A 345 0.44 3.31 19.41
CA LEU A 345 1.85 2.95 19.23
C LEU A 345 2.11 1.54 19.78
N GLN A 346 3.12 0.86 19.26
CA GLN A 346 3.39 -0.54 19.65
C GLN A 346 3.64 -0.75 21.16
N HIS A 347 4.14 0.26 21.87
CA HIS A 347 4.35 0.20 23.32
C HIS A 347 3.08 0.43 24.14
N GLU A 348 2.02 0.96 23.53
CA GLU A 348 0.72 1.20 24.15
C GLU A 348 -0.22 -0.02 24.07
N LEU A 349 0.20 -1.08 23.37
CA LEU A 349 -0.64 -2.26 23.13
C LEU A 349 -0.87 -3.05 24.42
N ALA A 350 -2.08 -2.96 24.94
CA ALA A 350 -2.60 -3.71 26.07
C ALA A 350 -4.10 -3.99 25.85
N VAL A 351 -4.65 -5.00 26.53
CA VAL A 351 -6.09 -5.34 26.42
C VAL A 351 -6.97 -4.12 26.69
N LYS A 352 -6.66 -3.34 27.73
CA LYS A 352 -7.42 -2.13 28.11
C LYS A 352 -7.39 -1.05 27.03
N THR A 353 -6.21 -0.73 26.46
CA THR A 353 -6.05 0.35 25.47
C THR A 353 -6.64 -0.04 24.13
N VAL A 354 -6.41 -1.28 23.67
CA VAL A 354 -6.98 -1.79 22.42
C VAL A 354 -8.51 -1.91 22.56
N GLY A 355 -9.04 -2.46 23.66
CA GLY A 355 -10.48 -2.56 23.90
C GLY A 355 -11.15 -1.17 23.89
N LYS A 356 -10.56 -0.18 24.60
CA LYS A 356 -11.08 1.20 24.57
C LYS A 356 -11.09 1.78 23.15
N ALA A 357 -10.03 1.51 22.36
CA ALA A 357 -9.95 2.02 20.99
C ALA A 357 -10.99 1.36 20.08
N LEU A 358 -11.20 0.06 20.19
CA LEU A 358 -12.20 -0.68 19.40
C LEU A 358 -13.62 -0.23 19.74
N ARG A 359 -13.97 -0.13 21.04
CA ARG A 359 -15.30 0.38 21.45
C ARG A 359 -15.57 1.75 20.87
N ALA A 360 -14.62 2.68 20.97
CA ALA A 360 -14.79 4.00 20.40
C ALA A 360 -15.00 3.99 18.87
N LEU A 361 -14.29 3.12 18.13
CA LEU A 361 -14.48 2.99 16.67
C LEU A 361 -15.83 2.36 16.30
N LEU A 362 -16.37 1.49 17.15
CA LEU A 362 -17.67 0.86 16.95
C LEU A 362 -18.84 1.78 17.30
N GLU A 363 -18.71 2.58 18.36
CA GLU A 363 -19.80 3.32 18.99
C GLU A 363 -19.87 4.80 18.57
N GLU A 364 -18.71 5.47 18.44
CA GLU A 364 -18.68 6.91 18.17
C GLU A 364 -19.13 7.25 16.73
N THR A 365 -20.22 7.98 16.59
CA THR A 365 -20.82 8.38 15.30
C THR A 365 -19.88 9.23 14.44
N SER A 366 -18.91 9.91 15.05
CA SER A 366 -17.90 10.74 14.35
C SER A 366 -17.09 9.90 13.36
N TYR A 367 -16.65 8.70 13.75
CA TYR A 367 -15.93 7.80 12.84
C TYR A 367 -16.82 7.30 11.71
N LYS A 368 -18.04 6.87 12.01
CA LYS A 368 -19.01 6.40 11.01
C LYS A 368 -19.30 7.49 9.97
N ARG A 369 -19.44 8.74 10.42
CA ARG A 369 -19.63 9.88 9.51
C ARG A 369 -18.43 10.10 8.61
N ALA A 370 -17.22 10.14 9.17
CA ALA A 370 -16.00 10.42 8.40
C ALA A 370 -15.71 9.32 7.34
N VAL A 371 -15.88 8.03 7.70
CA VAL A 371 -15.69 6.94 6.74
C VAL A 371 -16.85 6.85 5.74
N GLY A 372 -18.08 7.21 6.12
CA GLY A 372 -19.22 7.31 5.21
C GLY A 372 -19.00 8.37 4.13
N GLU A 373 -18.48 9.54 4.52
CA GLU A 373 -18.14 10.59 3.55
C GLU A 373 -16.99 10.18 2.63
N SER A 374 -15.93 9.55 3.15
CA SER A 374 -14.84 9.04 2.32
C SER A 374 -15.31 7.95 1.35
N MET A 375 -16.21 7.06 1.75
CA MET A 375 -16.82 6.05 0.89
C MET A 375 -17.65 6.71 -0.24
N ARG A 376 -18.44 7.73 0.08
CA ARG A 376 -19.20 8.50 -0.92
C ARG A 376 -18.24 9.12 -1.96
N ILE A 377 -17.17 9.78 -1.52
CA ILE A 377 -16.17 10.34 -2.44
C ILE A 377 -15.53 9.25 -3.29
N ALA A 378 -15.17 8.10 -2.70
CA ALA A 378 -14.58 6.98 -3.44
C ALA A 378 -15.50 6.42 -4.54
N SER A 379 -16.84 6.38 -4.30
CA SER A 379 -17.82 5.88 -5.28
C SER A 379 -17.87 6.74 -6.54
N GLU A 380 -17.56 8.03 -6.46
CA GLU A 380 -17.53 8.97 -7.58
C GLU A 380 -16.19 8.93 -8.38
N LEU A 381 -15.17 8.24 -7.86
CA LEU A 381 -13.82 8.21 -8.45
C LEU A 381 -13.54 6.88 -9.17
N ASP A 382 -12.91 6.95 -10.34
CA ASP A 382 -12.43 5.79 -11.11
C ASP A 382 -10.94 5.93 -11.42
N ALA A 383 -10.12 5.88 -10.37
CA ALA A 383 -8.68 6.07 -10.47
C ALA A 383 -8.01 5.13 -11.50
N ALA A 384 -8.35 3.85 -11.44
CA ALA A 384 -7.77 2.86 -12.35
C ALA A 384 -8.19 3.10 -13.80
N GLY A 385 -9.46 3.46 -14.05
CA GLY A 385 -9.95 3.80 -15.37
C GLY A 385 -9.33 5.09 -15.92
N VAL A 386 -9.17 6.13 -15.10
CA VAL A 386 -8.50 7.38 -15.50
C VAL A 386 -7.08 7.11 -15.96
N VAL A 387 -6.30 6.37 -15.17
CA VAL A 387 -4.89 6.05 -15.52
C VAL A 387 -4.81 5.09 -16.70
N ALA A 388 -5.74 4.12 -16.81
CA ALA A 388 -5.78 3.19 -17.93
C ALA A 388 -6.07 3.91 -19.26
N ARG A 389 -7.05 4.80 -19.30
CA ARG A 389 -7.39 5.59 -20.49
C ARG A 389 -6.22 6.46 -20.93
N GLU A 390 -5.54 7.14 -19.99
CA GLU A 390 -4.38 7.95 -20.33
C GLU A 390 -3.21 7.10 -20.84
N ALA A 391 -2.95 5.95 -20.23
CA ALA A 391 -1.91 5.02 -20.67
C ALA A 391 -2.19 4.48 -22.09
N VAL A 392 -3.45 4.13 -22.39
CA VAL A 392 -3.87 3.66 -23.72
C VAL A 392 -3.78 4.78 -24.76
N LYS A 393 -4.13 6.01 -24.40
CA LYS A 393 -4.03 7.20 -25.27
C LYS A 393 -2.56 7.47 -25.64
N LEU A 394 -1.67 7.53 -24.65
CA LEU A 394 -0.23 7.76 -24.87
C LEU A 394 0.43 6.65 -25.70
N ALA A 395 -0.06 5.41 -25.59
CA ALA A 395 0.45 4.28 -26.38
C ALA A 395 -0.04 4.29 -27.85
N SER A 396 -0.98 5.17 -28.20
CA SER A 396 -1.62 5.22 -29.54
C SER A 396 -1.22 6.43 -30.36
N GLY A 397 -0.56 7.41 -29.75
CA GLY A 397 0.00 8.61 -30.40
C GLY A 397 1.46 8.51 -30.58
#